data_6b87d054d647270ef94b92df80313931
#
_entry.id   6b87d054d647270ef94b92df80313931
#
_cell.length_a   1.000
_cell.length_b   1.000
_cell.length_c   1.000
_cell.angle_alpha   90.00
_cell.angle_beta   90.00
_cell.angle_gamma   90.00
#
_symmetry.space_group_name_H-M   'P 1'
#
loop_
_entity.id
_entity.type
_entity.pdbx_description
1 polymer ?
#
loop_
_entity_poly.entity_id
_entity_poly.type
_entity_poly.pdbx_seq_one_letter_code
_entity_poly.pdbx_strand_id
1 'polypeptide(L)'
;MALLQISEPGESPAPHQRKLAVGIDLGTTHSLVASVRNSVPETLPDESGKVLLPSVVRYLKDGEVAIGAAAARVLNRDPYNTLSSIKRLMGRSYEESLALDLPYRLSKDEGSVRIKTVQGDISPVEVSAQILAKLRQRAEDTLGDEILGAVITVPAYFDDAQRQATRDAARLAGLNVLRLLNEPTAAAIAYGLDNAAEGVYAVYDLGGGTFDISILKLSK
;
A
#
# COMPACT_ATOMS: atom_id res chain seq x y z
N MET A 1 -7.48 7.75 40.51
CA MET A 1 -8.98 7.75 40.52
C MET A 1 -9.43 7.89 39.08
N ALA A 2 -9.91 6.81 38.47
CA ALA A 2 -10.47 6.87 37.13
C ALA A 2 -11.87 7.48 37.22
N LEU A 3 -12.07 8.63 36.62
CA LEU A 3 -13.41 9.19 36.41
C LEU A 3 -14.15 8.31 35.40
N LEU A 4 -15.10 7.53 35.88
CA LEU A 4 -16.10 6.89 35.03
C LEU A 4 -16.97 8.03 34.45
N GLN A 5 -16.81 8.32 33.17
CA GLN A 5 -17.77 9.13 32.41
C GLN A 5 -19.05 8.33 32.27
N ILE A 6 -20.06 8.70 33.01
CA ILE A 6 -21.43 8.21 32.82
C ILE A 6 -22.03 9.10 31.74
N SER A 7 -22.15 8.58 30.54
CA SER A 7 -22.85 9.26 29.44
C SER A 7 -24.38 9.01 29.58
N GLU A 8 -25.17 10.00 29.27
CA GLU A 8 -26.63 9.84 29.23
C GLU A 8 -27.05 8.88 28.08
N PRO A 9 -28.18 8.14 28.23
CA PRO A 9 -28.68 7.27 27.18
C PRO A 9 -28.99 8.09 25.92
N GLY A 10 -28.26 7.82 24.82
CA GLY A 10 -28.36 8.50 23.52
C GLY A 10 -27.18 9.41 23.16
N GLU A 11 -26.30 9.75 24.10
CA GLU A 11 -25.09 10.59 23.86
C GLU A 11 -23.77 9.79 23.85
N SER A 12 -23.83 8.51 24.18
CA SER A 12 -22.64 7.66 24.10
C SER A 12 -22.45 7.20 22.65
N PRO A 13 -21.28 7.42 22.02
CA PRO A 13 -20.97 6.71 20.79
C PRO A 13 -21.13 5.22 21.10
N ALA A 14 -21.77 4.47 20.20
CA ALA A 14 -22.04 3.05 20.39
C ALA A 14 -20.81 2.35 20.99
N PRO A 15 -20.97 1.56 22.09
CA PRO A 15 -19.84 1.12 22.92
C PRO A 15 -18.80 0.23 22.21
N HIS A 16 -18.95 0.01 20.91
CA HIS A 16 -18.17 -0.93 20.09
C HIS A 16 -17.59 -0.36 18.80
N GLN A 17 -17.69 0.93 18.52
CA GLN A 17 -16.95 1.51 17.39
C GLN A 17 -15.46 1.61 17.74
N ARG A 18 -14.76 0.50 17.52
CA ARG A 18 -13.30 0.50 17.58
C ARG A 18 -12.78 1.33 16.42
N LYS A 19 -12.06 2.43 16.72
CA LYS A 19 -11.35 3.22 15.71
C LYS A 19 -10.10 2.45 15.28
N LEU A 20 -10.28 1.47 14.40
CA LEU A 20 -9.18 0.64 13.92
C LEU A 20 -8.40 1.37 12.84
N ALA A 21 -7.09 1.44 13.01
CA ALA A 21 -6.15 1.94 12.00
C ALA A 21 -5.17 0.83 11.62
N VAL A 22 -4.71 0.84 10.38
CA VAL A 22 -3.76 -0.14 9.87
C VAL A 22 -2.53 0.52 9.27
N GLY A 23 -1.41 -0.19 9.26
CA GLY A 23 -0.25 0.12 8.45
C GLY A 23 -0.28 -0.69 7.17
N ILE A 24 -0.02 -0.06 6.03
CA ILE A 24 0.08 -0.74 4.74
C ILE A 24 1.43 -0.43 4.13
N ASP A 25 2.14 -1.48 3.75
CA ASP A 25 3.29 -1.39 2.85
C ASP A 25 2.84 -1.75 1.43
N LEU A 26 2.78 -0.73 0.55
CA LEU A 26 2.47 -0.90 -0.86
C LEU A 26 3.78 -1.09 -1.64
N GLY A 27 4.30 -2.31 -1.65
CA GLY A 27 5.58 -2.63 -2.26
C GLY A 27 5.52 -2.87 -3.78
N THR A 28 6.67 -2.78 -4.44
CA THR A 28 6.81 -3.03 -5.88
C THR A 28 6.48 -4.48 -6.25
N THR A 29 6.91 -5.42 -5.44
CA THR A 29 6.76 -6.87 -5.68
C THR A 29 5.72 -7.50 -4.78
N HIS A 30 5.72 -7.14 -3.50
CA HIS A 30 4.78 -7.63 -2.49
C HIS A 30 4.27 -6.46 -1.66
N SER A 31 3.05 -6.58 -1.22
CA SER A 31 2.41 -5.64 -0.30
C SER A 31 1.90 -6.38 0.93
N LEU A 32 1.74 -5.67 2.03
CA LEU A 32 1.21 -6.24 3.26
C LEU A 32 0.40 -5.21 4.05
N VAL A 33 -0.41 -5.71 4.96
CA VAL A 33 -1.15 -4.91 5.95
C VAL A 33 -0.86 -5.42 7.35
N ALA A 34 -0.74 -4.51 8.29
CA ALA A 34 -0.48 -4.79 9.69
C ALA A 34 -1.38 -3.94 10.59
N SER A 35 -1.63 -4.41 11.79
CA SER A 35 -2.33 -3.67 12.83
C SER A 35 -1.71 -3.92 14.19
N VAL A 36 -2.02 -3.07 15.17
CA VAL A 36 -1.63 -3.28 16.56
C VAL A 36 -2.74 -4.05 17.26
N ARG A 37 -2.41 -5.25 17.75
CA ARG A 37 -3.31 -6.11 18.53
C ARG A 37 -2.66 -6.38 19.88
N ASN A 38 -3.40 -6.13 20.95
CA ASN A 38 -2.89 -6.29 22.32
C ASN A 38 -1.53 -5.59 22.55
N SER A 39 -1.38 -4.37 22.01
CA SER A 39 -0.14 -3.57 22.06
C SER A 39 1.05 -4.17 21.30
N VAL A 40 0.83 -5.19 20.47
CA VAL A 40 1.86 -5.81 19.62
C VAL A 40 1.53 -5.54 18.15
N PRO A 41 2.47 -5.01 17.36
CA PRO A 41 2.29 -4.89 15.92
C PRO A 41 2.35 -6.27 15.26
N GLU A 42 1.32 -6.60 14.47
CA GLU A 42 1.19 -7.88 13.80
C GLU A 42 0.81 -7.68 12.34
N THR A 43 1.45 -8.43 11.44
CA THR A 43 1.03 -8.50 10.04
C THR A 43 -0.21 -9.39 9.93
N LEU A 44 -1.18 -8.94 9.13
CA LEU A 44 -2.46 -9.64 8.99
C LEU A 44 -2.40 -10.64 7.82
N PRO A 45 -2.59 -11.95 8.09
CA PRO A 45 -2.55 -12.99 7.08
C PRO A 45 -3.82 -13.03 6.23
N ASP A 46 -3.73 -13.68 5.07
CA ASP A 46 -4.91 -14.13 4.32
C ASP A 46 -5.47 -15.45 4.88
N GLU A 47 -6.55 -15.94 4.28
CA GLU A 47 -7.22 -17.21 4.66
C GLU A 47 -6.27 -18.44 4.62
N SER A 48 -5.18 -18.36 3.86
CA SER A 48 -4.15 -19.42 3.77
C SER A 48 -2.97 -19.20 4.74
N GLY A 49 -3.02 -18.19 5.59
CA GLY A 49 -1.98 -17.84 6.54
C GLY A 49 -0.82 -17.03 5.95
N LYS A 50 -0.94 -16.55 4.70
CA LYS A 50 0.12 -15.76 4.05
C LYS A 50 -0.05 -14.28 4.35
N VAL A 51 1.01 -13.66 4.83
CA VAL A 51 1.04 -12.22 5.13
C VAL A 51 1.37 -11.37 3.90
N LEU A 52 2.22 -11.87 3.01
CA LEU A 52 2.62 -11.17 1.79
C LEU A 52 1.57 -11.35 0.68
N LEU A 53 1.10 -10.25 0.11
CA LEU A 53 0.27 -10.21 -1.08
C LEU A 53 1.16 -9.85 -2.28
N PRO A 54 1.31 -10.70 -3.30
CA PRO A 54 1.98 -10.28 -4.53
C PRO A 54 1.32 -9.03 -5.13
N SER A 55 2.11 -8.01 -5.43
CA SER A 55 1.63 -6.75 -6.03
C SER A 55 1.36 -6.93 -7.53
N VAL A 56 0.46 -7.86 -7.85
CA VAL A 56 0.11 -8.27 -9.21
C VAL A 56 -1.40 -8.23 -9.36
N VAL A 57 -1.85 -7.59 -10.46
CA VAL A 57 -3.27 -7.45 -10.79
C VAL A 57 -3.49 -7.93 -12.22
N ARG A 58 -4.47 -8.79 -12.43
CA ARG A 58 -4.86 -9.27 -13.76
C ARG A 58 -6.28 -8.85 -14.10
N TYR A 59 -6.44 -8.25 -15.26
CA TYR A 59 -7.74 -7.88 -15.86
C TYR A 59 -8.22 -8.97 -16.81
N LEU A 60 -9.45 -9.46 -16.62
CA LEU A 60 -10.05 -10.53 -17.43
C LEU A 60 -11.12 -9.97 -18.38
N LYS A 61 -11.43 -10.73 -19.43
CA LYS A 61 -12.38 -10.31 -20.49
C LYS A 61 -13.82 -10.13 -20.01
N ASP A 62 -14.20 -10.85 -18.97
CA ASP A 62 -15.53 -10.82 -18.35
C ASP A 62 -15.74 -9.64 -17.38
N GLY A 63 -14.73 -8.78 -17.23
CA GLY A 63 -14.77 -7.64 -16.31
C GLY A 63 -14.23 -7.97 -14.92
N GLU A 64 -13.91 -9.23 -14.62
CA GLU A 64 -13.32 -9.61 -13.35
C GLU A 64 -11.85 -9.17 -13.23
N VAL A 65 -11.39 -9.02 -11.99
CA VAL A 65 -10.00 -8.67 -11.65
C VAL A 65 -9.46 -9.68 -10.65
N ALA A 66 -8.38 -10.36 -11.02
CA ALA A 66 -7.65 -11.24 -10.12
C ALA A 66 -6.46 -10.49 -9.50
N ILE A 67 -6.23 -10.68 -8.20
CA ILE A 67 -5.20 -9.96 -7.45
C ILE A 67 -4.31 -10.95 -6.69
N GLY A 68 -3.04 -10.63 -6.58
CA GLY A 68 -2.09 -11.38 -5.76
C GLY A 68 -1.65 -12.69 -6.40
N ALA A 69 -1.65 -13.78 -5.63
CA ALA A 69 -1.12 -15.08 -6.05
C ALA A 69 -1.83 -15.68 -7.27
N ALA A 70 -3.14 -15.45 -7.41
CA ALA A 70 -3.91 -15.92 -8.57
C ALA A 70 -3.45 -15.24 -9.85
N ALA A 71 -3.22 -13.93 -9.82
CA ALA A 71 -2.68 -13.17 -10.93
C ALA A 71 -1.22 -13.53 -11.23
N ALA A 72 -0.38 -13.65 -10.21
CA ALA A 72 1.05 -13.95 -10.35
C ALA A 72 1.33 -15.27 -11.09
N ARG A 73 0.48 -16.30 -10.89
CA ARG A 73 0.63 -17.61 -11.55
C ARG A 73 0.56 -17.57 -13.08
N VAL A 74 -0.06 -16.53 -13.63
CA VAL A 74 -0.30 -16.40 -15.07
C VAL A 74 0.45 -15.25 -15.71
N LEU A 75 1.32 -14.57 -14.97
CA LEU A 75 2.07 -13.40 -15.43
C LEU A 75 2.80 -13.66 -16.76
N ASN A 76 3.45 -14.80 -16.91
CA ASN A 76 4.18 -15.17 -18.13
C ASN A 76 3.26 -15.67 -19.27
N ARG A 77 2.00 -16.03 -18.97
CA ARG A 77 1.05 -16.54 -19.98
C ARG A 77 0.17 -15.45 -20.55
N ASP A 78 -0.07 -14.40 -19.79
CA ASP A 78 -0.92 -13.27 -20.14
C ASP A 78 -0.30 -11.94 -19.68
N PRO A 79 0.91 -11.60 -20.19
CA PRO A 79 1.69 -10.47 -19.67
C PRO A 79 1.04 -9.11 -19.98
N TYR A 80 0.20 -9.01 -21.01
CA TYR A 80 -0.45 -7.74 -21.37
C TYR A 80 -1.63 -7.37 -20.48
N ASN A 81 -2.24 -8.35 -19.82
CA ASN A 81 -3.38 -8.13 -18.94
C ASN A 81 -3.05 -8.38 -17.47
N THR A 82 -1.81 -8.84 -17.18
CA THR A 82 -1.33 -9.13 -15.83
C THR A 82 -0.22 -8.16 -15.48
N LEU A 83 -0.54 -7.21 -14.60
CA LEU A 83 0.28 -6.06 -14.32
C LEU A 83 1.03 -6.24 -13.00
N SER A 84 2.35 -6.08 -13.02
CA SER A 84 3.24 -6.12 -11.85
C SER A 84 4.17 -4.91 -11.85
N SER A 85 4.86 -4.66 -10.73
CA SER A 85 5.81 -3.54 -10.58
C SER A 85 5.21 -2.15 -10.87
N ILE A 86 3.90 -2.00 -10.69
CA ILE A 86 3.14 -0.79 -11.04
C ILE A 86 3.58 0.42 -10.21
N LYS A 87 4.10 0.19 -8.99
CA LYS A 87 4.65 1.26 -8.15
C LYS A 87 5.69 2.11 -8.89
N ARG A 88 6.42 1.54 -9.86
CA ARG A 88 7.40 2.26 -10.70
C ARG A 88 6.78 3.27 -11.66
N LEU A 89 5.48 3.15 -11.94
CA LEU A 89 4.73 4.04 -12.83
C LEU A 89 3.90 5.10 -12.07
N MET A 90 3.80 4.99 -10.75
CA MET A 90 3.00 5.90 -9.92
C MET A 90 3.49 7.34 -10.06
N GLY A 91 2.56 8.25 -10.38
CA GLY A 91 2.82 9.69 -10.49
C GLY A 91 3.73 10.10 -11.65
N ARG A 92 4.06 9.18 -12.57
CA ARG A 92 4.91 9.48 -13.74
C ARG A 92 4.09 9.92 -14.94
N SER A 93 4.71 10.77 -15.75
CA SER A 93 4.22 11.10 -17.08
C SER A 93 4.38 9.91 -18.05
N TYR A 94 3.70 10.00 -19.19
CA TYR A 94 3.86 9.01 -20.26
C TYR A 94 5.31 8.96 -20.77
N GLU A 95 5.94 10.11 -20.97
CA GLU A 95 7.32 10.25 -21.46
C GLU A 95 8.33 9.61 -20.52
N GLU A 96 8.23 9.86 -19.22
CA GLU A 96 9.08 9.23 -18.19
C GLU A 96 8.88 7.72 -18.12
N SER A 97 7.67 7.27 -18.39
CA SER A 97 7.33 5.84 -18.32
C SER A 97 7.89 5.03 -19.50
N LEU A 98 8.12 5.67 -20.66
CA LEU A 98 8.75 5.03 -21.81
C LEU A 98 10.21 4.63 -21.57
N ALA A 99 10.89 5.32 -20.65
CA ALA A 99 12.27 4.99 -20.27
C ALA A 99 12.35 3.74 -19.36
N LEU A 100 11.24 3.26 -18.86
CA LEU A 100 11.17 2.05 -18.05
C LEU A 100 10.98 0.84 -18.97
N ASP A 101 11.89 -0.12 -18.89
CA ASP A 101 11.75 -1.39 -19.62
C ASP A 101 10.67 -2.26 -18.96
N LEU A 102 9.43 -2.03 -19.38
CA LEU A 102 8.25 -2.73 -18.89
C LEU A 102 7.56 -3.46 -20.04
N PRO A 103 7.01 -4.67 -19.81
CA PRO A 103 6.42 -5.49 -20.87
C PRO A 103 5.03 -5.02 -21.31
N TYR A 104 4.60 -3.82 -20.89
CA TYR A 104 3.26 -3.30 -21.10
C TYR A 104 3.16 -2.45 -22.35
N ARG A 105 1.97 -2.43 -22.94
CA ARG A 105 1.60 -1.46 -23.97
C ARG A 105 1.09 -0.21 -23.27
N LEU A 106 1.89 0.85 -23.32
CA LEU A 106 1.51 2.14 -22.72
C LEU A 106 0.69 2.97 -23.70
N SER A 107 -0.19 3.79 -23.17
CA SER A 107 -0.90 4.87 -23.85
C SER A 107 -0.83 6.15 -23.04
N LYS A 108 -1.13 7.26 -23.70
CA LYS A 108 -1.11 8.61 -23.10
C LYS A 108 -2.53 9.12 -22.93
N ASP A 109 -2.83 9.67 -21.76
CA ASP A 109 -4.08 10.35 -21.47
C ASP A 109 -3.76 11.66 -20.72
N GLU A 110 -3.98 12.81 -21.38
CA GLU A 110 -3.67 14.16 -20.85
C GLU A 110 -2.25 14.30 -20.22
N GLY A 111 -1.26 13.61 -20.80
CA GLY A 111 0.13 13.60 -20.31
C GLY A 111 0.43 12.47 -19.32
N SER A 112 -0.57 11.86 -18.71
CA SER A 112 -0.43 10.74 -17.79
C SER A 112 -0.25 9.42 -18.52
N VAL A 113 0.47 8.47 -17.91
CA VAL A 113 0.62 7.13 -18.42
C VAL A 113 -0.62 6.29 -18.13
N ARG A 114 -1.06 5.52 -19.13
CA ARG A 114 -2.02 4.43 -18.98
C ARG A 114 -1.49 3.14 -19.57
N ILE A 115 -2.01 2.03 -19.15
CA ILE A 115 -1.61 0.69 -19.56
C ILE A 115 -2.80 0.05 -20.28
N LYS A 116 -2.57 -0.39 -21.52
CA LYS A 116 -3.60 -1.05 -22.33
C LYS A 116 -3.82 -2.47 -21.83
N THR A 117 -5.06 -2.77 -21.48
CA THR A 117 -5.51 -4.10 -21.06
C THR A 117 -6.77 -4.51 -21.85
N VAL A 118 -7.22 -5.72 -21.63
CA VAL A 118 -8.48 -6.22 -22.20
C VAL A 118 -9.72 -5.47 -21.70
N GLN A 119 -9.62 -4.78 -20.57
CA GLN A 119 -10.68 -3.95 -20.00
C GLN A 119 -10.52 -2.46 -20.35
N GLY A 120 -9.62 -2.12 -21.27
CA GLY A 120 -9.33 -0.74 -21.65
C GLY A 120 -8.02 -0.23 -21.09
N ASP A 121 -7.86 1.08 -21.14
CA ASP A 121 -6.67 1.79 -20.70
C ASP A 121 -6.78 2.11 -19.20
N ILE A 122 -5.95 1.46 -18.38
CA ILE A 122 -5.96 1.52 -16.91
C ILE A 122 -4.78 2.35 -16.41
N SER A 123 -4.99 3.24 -15.47
CA SER A 123 -3.92 4.02 -14.84
C SER A 123 -3.17 3.21 -13.77
N PRO A 124 -1.91 3.54 -13.47
CA PRO A 124 -1.17 2.96 -12.33
C PRO A 124 -1.88 3.16 -10.98
N VAL A 125 -2.60 4.25 -10.84
CA VAL A 125 -3.41 4.59 -9.65
C VAL A 125 -4.55 3.59 -9.48
N GLU A 126 -5.30 3.27 -10.56
CA GLU A 126 -6.37 2.28 -10.55
C GLU A 126 -5.84 0.88 -10.23
N VAL A 127 -4.70 0.47 -10.79
CA VAL A 127 -4.07 -0.82 -10.48
C VAL A 127 -3.67 -0.90 -9.00
N SER A 128 -3.05 0.15 -8.48
CA SER A 128 -2.64 0.22 -7.07
C SER A 128 -3.84 0.21 -6.13
N ALA A 129 -4.95 0.83 -6.54
CA ALA A 129 -6.20 0.80 -5.79
C ALA A 129 -6.76 -0.62 -5.63
N GLN A 130 -6.62 -1.49 -6.64
CA GLN A 130 -7.04 -2.90 -6.52
C GLN A 130 -6.24 -3.64 -5.44
N ILE A 131 -4.93 -3.40 -5.37
CA ILE A 131 -4.07 -4.01 -4.34
C ILE A 131 -4.46 -3.49 -2.95
N LEU A 132 -4.64 -2.19 -2.81
CA LEU A 132 -5.03 -1.55 -1.55
C LEU A 132 -6.43 -2.00 -1.09
N ALA A 133 -7.39 -2.12 -1.99
CA ALA A 133 -8.73 -2.63 -1.68
C ALA A 133 -8.67 -4.08 -1.17
N LYS A 134 -7.80 -4.93 -1.77
CA LYS A 134 -7.60 -6.30 -1.28
C LYS A 134 -6.98 -6.35 0.11
N LEU A 135 -6.02 -5.45 0.41
CA LEU A 135 -5.43 -5.36 1.75
C LEU A 135 -6.40 -4.79 2.77
N ARG A 136 -7.22 -3.81 2.39
CA ARG A 136 -8.31 -3.29 3.21
C ARG A 136 -9.28 -4.42 3.59
N GLN A 137 -9.80 -5.16 2.60
CA GLN A 137 -10.72 -6.27 2.84
C GLN A 137 -10.11 -7.30 3.80
N ARG A 138 -8.83 -7.69 3.58
CA ARG A 138 -8.11 -8.60 4.49
C ARG A 138 -8.07 -8.08 5.93
N ALA A 139 -7.83 -6.79 6.09
CA ALA A 139 -7.76 -6.18 7.42
C ALA A 139 -9.14 -6.20 8.10
N GLU A 140 -10.20 -5.81 7.40
CA GLU A 140 -11.58 -5.82 7.90
C GLU A 140 -12.04 -7.24 8.27
N ASP A 141 -11.76 -8.23 7.42
CA ASP A 141 -12.06 -9.63 7.68
C ASP A 141 -11.33 -10.17 8.92
N THR A 142 -10.05 -9.79 9.09
CA THR A 142 -9.23 -10.27 10.22
C THR A 142 -9.57 -9.57 11.53
N LEU A 143 -9.88 -8.28 11.48
CA LEU A 143 -10.15 -7.45 12.66
C LEU A 143 -11.62 -7.50 13.07
N GLY A 144 -12.51 -7.91 12.16
CA GLY A 144 -13.95 -8.06 12.39
C GLY A 144 -14.69 -6.72 12.49
N ASP A 145 -14.10 -5.63 11.97
CA ASP A 145 -14.70 -4.29 12.00
C ASP A 145 -14.13 -3.43 10.87
N GLU A 146 -14.81 -2.34 10.53
CA GLU A 146 -14.35 -1.38 9.54
C GLU A 146 -13.09 -0.63 10.02
N ILE A 147 -12.18 -0.36 9.08
CA ILE A 147 -10.99 0.44 9.38
C ILE A 147 -11.26 1.93 9.18
N LEU A 148 -10.88 2.72 10.20
CA LEU A 148 -10.94 4.18 10.16
C LEU A 148 -10.03 4.78 9.07
N GLY A 149 -8.87 4.15 8.84
CA GLY A 149 -7.90 4.59 7.85
C GLY A 149 -6.57 3.86 7.96
N ALA A 150 -5.64 4.26 7.10
CA ALA A 150 -4.34 3.63 6.99
C ALA A 150 -3.18 4.62 7.02
N VAL A 151 -2.07 4.19 7.62
CA VAL A 151 -0.74 4.76 7.37
C VAL A 151 -0.12 3.95 6.26
N ILE A 152 0.28 4.60 5.16
CA ILE A 152 0.84 3.90 3.98
C ILE A 152 2.30 4.30 3.81
N THR A 153 3.19 3.32 3.61
CA THR A 153 4.60 3.60 3.38
C THR A 153 4.86 4.00 1.92
N VAL A 154 5.80 4.91 1.74
CA VAL A 154 6.28 5.37 0.43
C VAL A 154 7.80 5.51 0.45
N PRO A 155 8.50 5.30 -0.68
CA PRO A 155 9.92 5.59 -0.79
C PRO A 155 10.24 7.03 -0.38
N ALA A 156 11.40 7.24 0.26
CA ALA A 156 11.81 8.58 0.69
C ALA A 156 12.01 9.55 -0.50
N TYR A 157 12.40 9.03 -1.67
CA TYR A 157 12.62 9.79 -2.89
C TYR A 157 11.34 10.11 -3.69
N PHE A 158 10.17 9.61 -3.27
CA PHE A 158 8.92 9.94 -3.95
C PHE A 158 8.68 11.45 -3.89
N ASP A 159 8.47 12.03 -5.05
CA ASP A 159 8.03 13.42 -5.20
C ASP A 159 6.54 13.62 -4.85
N ASP A 160 6.07 14.85 -4.94
CA ASP A 160 4.70 15.20 -4.58
C ASP A 160 3.67 14.55 -5.50
N ALA A 161 3.98 14.38 -6.81
CA ALA A 161 3.08 13.72 -7.76
C ALA A 161 2.92 12.22 -7.43
N GLN A 162 4.01 11.53 -7.10
CA GLN A 162 4.02 10.13 -6.70
C GLN A 162 3.30 9.92 -5.36
N ARG A 163 3.50 10.82 -4.40
CA ARG A 163 2.79 10.82 -3.12
C ARG A 163 1.29 11.08 -3.30
N GLN A 164 0.92 12.01 -4.17
CA GLN A 164 -0.47 12.27 -4.48
C GLN A 164 -1.13 11.09 -5.18
N ALA A 165 -0.46 10.47 -6.16
CA ALA A 165 -0.93 9.26 -6.81
C ALA A 165 -1.19 8.11 -5.80
N THR A 166 -0.34 7.99 -4.76
CA THR A 166 -0.54 7.01 -3.68
C THR A 166 -1.80 7.33 -2.85
N ARG A 167 -2.06 8.61 -2.53
CA ARG A 167 -3.28 9.01 -1.84
C ARG A 167 -4.53 8.76 -2.68
N ASP A 168 -4.46 9.04 -3.98
CA ASP A 168 -5.58 8.84 -4.91
C ASP A 168 -5.90 7.35 -5.07
N ALA A 169 -4.87 6.49 -5.15
CA ALA A 169 -5.07 5.04 -5.15
C ALA A 169 -5.76 4.55 -3.86
N ALA A 170 -5.35 5.07 -2.71
CA ALA A 170 -5.99 4.75 -1.44
C ALA A 170 -7.45 5.22 -1.37
N ARG A 171 -7.72 6.43 -1.87
CA ARG A 171 -9.10 6.96 -1.96
C ARG A 171 -9.98 6.09 -2.86
N LEU A 172 -9.48 5.68 -4.02
CA LEU A 172 -10.20 4.76 -4.92
C LEU A 172 -10.46 3.40 -4.27
N ALA A 173 -9.55 2.93 -3.41
CA ALA A 173 -9.72 1.72 -2.60
C ALA A 173 -10.68 1.91 -1.41
N GLY A 174 -11.24 3.10 -1.21
CA GLY A 174 -12.10 3.42 -0.06
C GLY A 174 -11.34 3.53 1.26
N LEU A 175 -10.02 3.77 1.21
CA LEU A 175 -9.17 3.98 2.37
C LEU A 175 -8.99 5.47 2.68
N ASN A 176 -9.17 5.86 3.93
CA ASN A 176 -8.75 7.15 4.43
C ASN A 176 -7.25 7.12 4.76
N VAL A 177 -6.44 7.95 4.10
CA VAL A 177 -4.99 8.04 4.38
C VAL A 177 -4.76 8.93 5.59
N LEU A 178 -4.43 8.32 6.71
CA LEU A 178 -4.08 9.03 7.93
C LEU A 178 -2.71 9.70 7.80
N ARG A 179 -1.76 9.00 7.19
CA ARG A 179 -0.40 9.49 6.94
C ARG A 179 0.29 8.71 5.82
N LEU A 180 1.14 9.40 5.05
CA LEU A 180 2.20 8.75 4.28
C LEU A 180 3.49 8.79 5.10
N LEU A 181 4.12 7.63 5.29
CA LEU A 181 5.35 7.49 6.05
C LEU A 181 6.47 7.00 5.13
N ASN A 182 7.65 7.61 5.22
CA ASN A 182 8.78 7.14 4.42
C ASN A 182 9.21 5.73 4.85
N GLU A 183 9.45 4.83 3.90
CA GLU A 183 9.87 3.44 4.13
C GLU A 183 11.07 3.33 5.06
N PRO A 184 12.18 4.09 4.88
CA PRO A 184 13.31 4.03 5.80
C PRO A 184 12.98 4.52 7.21
N THR A 185 12.04 5.45 7.34
CA THR A 185 11.56 5.91 8.66
C THR A 185 10.74 4.82 9.35
N ALA A 186 9.85 4.13 8.61
CA ALA A 186 9.08 3.01 9.13
C ALA A 186 9.99 1.87 9.59
N ALA A 187 11.00 1.52 8.79
CA ALA A 187 12.01 0.52 9.14
C ALA A 187 12.80 0.91 10.41
N ALA A 188 13.25 2.17 10.49
CA ALA A 188 13.96 2.69 11.64
C ALA A 188 13.13 2.56 12.95
N ILE A 189 11.85 2.92 12.90
CA ILE A 189 10.93 2.78 14.04
C ILE A 189 10.77 1.30 14.40
N ALA A 190 10.57 0.42 13.42
CA ALA A 190 10.41 -1.01 13.67
C ALA A 190 11.63 -1.66 14.32
N TYR A 191 12.84 -1.14 14.08
CA TYR A 191 14.07 -1.57 14.72
C TYR A 191 14.38 -0.81 16.03
N GLY A 192 13.46 0.01 16.53
CA GLY A 192 13.58 0.71 17.80
C GLY A 192 14.57 1.89 17.80
N LEU A 193 14.86 2.45 16.62
CA LEU A 193 15.75 3.61 16.50
C LEU A 193 15.16 4.89 17.11
N ASP A 194 13.87 4.95 17.36
CA ASP A 194 13.19 6.01 18.12
C ASP A 194 13.70 6.13 19.56
N ASN A 195 14.23 5.03 20.13
CA ASN A 195 14.85 4.96 21.45
C ASN A 195 16.39 4.92 21.39
N ALA A 196 16.99 5.02 20.22
CA ALA A 196 18.43 4.95 20.02
C ALA A 196 19.14 6.25 20.44
N ALA A 197 20.47 6.18 20.56
CA ALA A 197 21.31 7.35 20.78
C ALA A 197 21.29 8.28 19.56
N GLU A 198 21.59 9.56 19.79
CA GLU A 198 21.83 10.49 18.69
C GLU A 198 22.94 9.95 17.76
N GLY A 199 22.73 10.06 16.46
CA GLY A 199 23.69 9.51 15.51
C GLY A 199 23.22 9.54 14.06
N VAL A 200 24.05 9.01 13.20
CA VAL A 200 23.76 8.82 11.78
C VAL A 200 23.62 7.32 11.54
N TYR A 201 22.49 6.94 10.98
CA TYR A 201 22.12 5.54 10.71
C TYR A 201 21.91 5.34 9.22
N ALA A 202 22.35 4.21 8.70
CA ALA A 202 22.08 3.79 7.33
C ALA A 202 21.00 2.70 7.34
N VAL A 203 19.96 2.89 6.55
CA VAL A 203 18.92 1.89 6.30
C VAL A 203 19.14 1.31 4.92
N TYR A 204 19.33 0.01 4.84
CA TYR A 204 19.46 -0.77 3.61
C TYR A 204 18.16 -1.50 3.37
N ASP A 205 17.43 -1.11 2.33
CA ASP A 205 16.16 -1.74 1.94
C ASP A 205 16.38 -2.52 0.63
N LEU A 206 16.44 -3.82 0.74
CA LEU A 206 16.57 -4.74 -0.39
C LEU A 206 15.24 -5.45 -0.62
N GLY A 207 14.41 -4.87 -1.50
CA GLY A 207 13.15 -5.45 -1.93
C GLY A 207 13.30 -6.48 -3.06
N GLY A 208 12.16 -7.02 -3.52
CA GLY A 208 12.13 -7.96 -4.64
C GLY A 208 12.35 -7.32 -6.02
N GLY A 209 12.32 -5.99 -6.14
CA GLY A 209 12.48 -5.28 -7.41
C GLY A 209 13.27 -3.97 -7.30
N THR A 210 13.59 -3.53 -6.09
CA THR A 210 14.34 -2.29 -5.82
C THR A 210 15.34 -2.51 -4.70
N PHE A 211 16.40 -1.72 -4.72
CA PHE A 211 17.36 -1.61 -3.64
C PHE A 211 17.54 -0.13 -3.30
N ASP A 212 17.26 0.23 -2.07
CA ASP A 212 17.31 1.61 -1.61
C ASP A 212 18.22 1.75 -0.38
N ILE A 213 19.04 2.80 -0.36
CA ILE A 213 19.88 3.16 0.79
C ILE A 213 19.43 4.54 1.27
N SER A 214 19.13 4.65 2.55
CA SER A 214 18.75 5.91 3.19
C SER A 214 19.63 6.22 4.38
N ILE A 215 20.04 7.45 4.51
CA ILE A 215 20.82 7.94 5.65
C ILE A 215 19.86 8.75 6.54
N LEU A 216 19.73 8.32 7.78
CA LEU A 216 18.90 8.97 8.80
C LEU A 216 19.81 9.60 9.85
N LYS A 217 19.59 10.90 10.12
CA LYS A 217 20.20 11.59 11.26
C LYS A 217 19.16 11.71 12.37
N LEU A 218 19.45 11.07 13.51
CA LEU A 218 18.68 11.24 14.74
C LEU A 218 19.31 12.35 15.57
N SER A 219 18.51 13.33 15.94
CA SER A 219 18.85 14.39 16.90
C SER A 219 17.72 14.54 17.89
N LYS A 220 18.03 14.73 19.15
CA LYS A 220 17.09 15.09 20.22
C LYS A 220 16.68 16.54 20.11
#